data_c7512fc4bd3c49db4f67e6cdd1459911
#
_entry.id   c7512fc4bd3c49db4f67e6cdd1459911
#
_cell.length_a   1.000
_cell.length_b   1.000
_cell.length_c   1.000
_cell.angle_alpha   90.00
_cell.angle_beta   90.00
_cell.angle_gamma   90.00
#
_symmetry.space_group_name_H-M   'P 1'
#
loop_
_entity.id
_entity.type
_entity.pdbx_description
1 polymer ?
#
loop_
_entity_poly.entity_id
_entity_poly.type
_entity_poly.pdbx_seq_one_letter_code
_entity_poly.pdbx_strand_id
1 'polypeptide(L)'
;MIFARFAAIKGIKIDLDPDEVYLFSPKGHIYSLKTGATPIDFAYEVHTDLGDSIIGCKVNRREAPLNIQLESGQTVEIIIAKSKVEANPAWLNFVVSSKARNGIRHRLQSQKISAARKAGKVMLESELKRSGVSLSDITST
;
A
#
# COMPACT_ATOMS: atom_id res chain seq x y z
N MET A 1 1.68 -9.19 -26.40
CA MET A 1 1.29 -9.38 -25.00
C MET A 1 1.07 -10.87 -24.74
N ILE A 2 1.78 -11.43 -23.76
CA ILE A 2 1.77 -12.90 -23.48
C ILE A 2 0.36 -13.39 -23.16
N PHE A 3 -0.39 -12.62 -22.36
CA PHE A 3 -1.76 -12.98 -21.97
C PHE A 3 -2.71 -13.08 -23.18
N ALA A 4 -2.66 -12.11 -24.08
CA ALA A 4 -3.48 -12.10 -25.27
C ALA A 4 -3.14 -13.26 -26.22
N ARG A 5 -1.83 -13.60 -26.35
CA ARG A 5 -1.39 -14.75 -27.14
C ARG A 5 -1.90 -16.06 -26.55
N PHE A 6 -1.86 -16.19 -25.23
CA PHE A 6 -2.36 -17.38 -24.54
C PHE A 6 -3.86 -17.56 -24.76
N ALA A 7 -4.63 -16.48 -24.64
CA ALA A 7 -6.06 -16.48 -24.90
C ALA A 7 -6.39 -16.86 -26.35
N ALA A 8 -5.64 -16.30 -27.31
CA ALA A 8 -5.81 -16.62 -28.75
C ALA A 8 -5.52 -18.08 -29.04
N ILE A 9 -4.47 -18.66 -28.46
CA ILE A 9 -4.11 -20.07 -28.64
C ILE A 9 -5.22 -20.99 -28.15
N LYS A 10 -5.89 -20.64 -27.06
CA LYS A 10 -7.01 -21.43 -26.52
C LYS A 10 -8.34 -21.13 -27.17
N GLY A 11 -8.39 -20.25 -28.17
CA GLY A 11 -9.64 -19.89 -28.85
C GLY A 11 -10.57 -19.05 -27.97
N ILE A 12 -10.08 -18.49 -26.87
CA ILE A 12 -10.86 -17.66 -25.98
C ILE A 12 -10.76 -16.21 -26.46
N LYS A 13 -11.91 -15.60 -26.73
CA LYS A 13 -11.95 -14.16 -27.01
C LYS A 13 -12.02 -13.41 -25.69
N ILE A 14 -10.96 -12.67 -25.35
CA ILE A 14 -10.91 -11.82 -24.19
C ILE A 14 -10.78 -10.37 -24.68
N ASP A 15 -11.77 -9.55 -24.34
CA ASP A 15 -11.70 -8.11 -24.56
C ASP A 15 -10.79 -7.50 -23.49
N LEU A 16 -9.53 -7.27 -23.86
CA LEU A 16 -8.59 -6.62 -22.98
C LEU A 16 -8.60 -5.11 -23.23
N ASP A 17 -8.84 -4.36 -22.17
CA ASP A 17 -8.73 -2.91 -22.22
C ASP A 17 -7.23 -2.53 -22.35
N PRO A 18 -6.84 -1.76 -23.39
CA PRO A 18 -5.44 -1.36 -23.56
C PRO A 18 -4.95 -0.42 -22.45
N ASP A 19 -5.87 0.22 -21.71
CA ASP A 19 -5.55 1.11 -20.61
C ASP A 19 -5.40 0.38 -19.28
N GLU A 20 -5.49 -0.96 -19.28
CA GLU A 20 -5.37 -1.77 -18.09
C GLU A 20 -4.28 -2.82 -18.24
N VAL A 21 -3.70 -3.22 -17.12
CA VAL A 21 -2.78 -4.35 -17.03
C VAL A 21 -3.46 -5.47 -16.25
N TYR A 22 -3.24 -6.71 -16.68
CA TYR A 22 -3.84 -7.90 -16.09
C TYR A 22 -2.74 -8.70 -15.41
N LEU A 23 -2.84 -8.81 -14.08
CA LEU A 23 -1.81 -9.37 -13.22
C LEU A 23 -2.33 -10.62 -12.53
N PHE A 24 -1.42 -11.53 -12.22
CA PHE A 24 -1.74 -12.78 -11.54
C PHE A 24 -1.23 -12.75 -10.10
N SER A 25 -2.02 -13.29 -9.19
CA SER A 25 -1.54 -13.62 -7.86
C SER A 25 -0.78 -14.97 -7.92
N PRO A 26 0.02 -15.32 -6.90
CA PRO A 26 0.68 -16.63 -6.85
C PRO A 26 -0.30 -17.81 -6.91
N LYS A 27 -1.54 -17.60 -6.47
CA LYS A 27 -2.60 -18.62 -6.52
C LYS A 27 -3.33 -18.68 -7.86
N GLY A 28 -2.96 -17.83 -8.82
CA GLY A 28 -3.56 -17.80 -10.15
C GLY A 28 -4.79 -16.91 -10.30
N HIS A 29 -5.13 -16.12 -9.32
CA HIS A 29 -6.21 -15.12 -9.46
C HIS A 29 -5.75 -13.97 -10.35
N ILE A 30 -6.67 -13.47 -11.19
CA ILE A 30 -6.40 -12.38 -12.12
C ILE A 30 -6.96 -11.08 -11.54
N TYR A 31 -6.14 -10.03 -11.59
CA TYR A 31 -6.52 -8.68 -11.17
C TYR A 31 -6.27 -7.70 -12.31
N SER A 32 -7.21 -6.80 -12.52
CA SER A 32 -7.14 -5.77 -13.53
C SER A 32 -6.82 -4.44 -12.86
N LEU A 33 -5.77 -3.77 -13.32
CA LEU A 33 -5.31 -2.49 -12.78
C LEU A 33 -5.05 -1.52 -13.92
N LYS A 34 -5.03 -0.22 -13.61
CA LYS A 34 -4.65 0.81 -14.56
C LYS A 34 -3.23 0.60 -15.07
N THR A 35 -2.99 0.95 -16.33
CA THR A 35 -1.64 0.97 -16.91
C THR A 35 -0.73 1.86 -16.09
N GLY A 36 0.47 1.39 -15.79
CA GLY A 36 1.40 2.07 -14.90
C GLY A 36 1.31 1.64 -13.45
N ALA A 37 0.40 0.70 -13.12
CA ALA A 37 0.22 0.20 -11.76
C ALA A 37 1.51 -0.36 -11.19
N THR A 38 1.69 -0.16 -9.89
CA THR A 38 2.85 -0.62 -9.13
C THR A 38 2.44 -1.76 -8.18
N PRO A 39 3.40 -2.46 -7.56
CA PRO A 39 3.08 -3.47 -6.55
C PRO A 39 2.23 -2.94 -5.39
N ILE A 40 2.37 -1.67 -5.03
CA ILE A 40 1.54 -1.05 -4.00
C ILE A 40 0.09 -0.95 -4.47
N ASP A 41 -0.14 -0.53 -5.72
CA ASP A 41 -1.49 -0.52 -6.32
C ASP A 41 -2.10 -1.91 -6.31
N PHE A 42 -1.31 -2.93 -6.66
CA PHE A 42 -1.75 -4.32 -6.64
C PHE A 42 -2.13 -4.79 -5.24
N ALA A 43 -1.33 -4.47 -4.24
CA ALA A 43 -1.60 -4.84 -2.86
C ALA A 43 -2.92 -4.26 -2.35
N TYR A 44 -3.16 -2.97 -2.61
CA TYR A 44 -4.42 -2.32 -2.22
C TYR A 44 -5.62 -2.83 -3.02
N GLU A 45 -5.41 -3.26 -4.27
CA GLU A 45 -6.48 -3.86 -5.08
C GLU A 45 -6.91 -5.22 -4.53
N VAL A 46 -5.97 -6.03 -4.06
CA VAL A 46 -6.27 -7.33 -3.46
C VAL A 46 -6.98 -7.15 -2.12
N HIS A 47 -6.42 -6.37 -1.24
CA HIS A 47 -7.01 -6.06 0.08
C HIS A 47 -6.29 -4.88 0.71
N THR A 48 -7.05 -4.02 1.39
CA THR A 48 -6.49 -2.84 2.08
C THR A 48 -5.41 -3.22 3.09
N ASP A 49 -5.61 -4.31 3.83
CA ASP A 49 -4.65 -4.78 4.83
C ASP A 49 -3.31 -5.20 4.21
N LEU A 50 -3.32 -5.72 2.98
CA LEU A 50 -2.07 -6.03 2.26
C LEU A 50 -1.31 -4.75 1.92
N GLY A 51 -2.00 -3.74 1.42
CA GLY A 51 -1.40 -2.44 1.13
C GLY A 51 -0.84 -1.76 2.38
N ASP A 52 -1.55 -1.89 3.49
CA ASP A 52 -1.15 -1.31 4.77
C ASP A 52 0.04 -2.03 5.41
N SER A 53 0.34 -3.25 5.01
CA SER A 53 1.39 -4.07 5.59
C SER A 53 2.55 -4.38 4.64
N ILE A 54 2.51 -3.88 3.42
CA ILE A 54 3.50 -4.19 2.39
C ILE A 54 4.89 -3.70 2.77
N ILE A 55 5.87 -4.60 2.68
CA ILE A 55 7.27 -4.28 2.89
C ILE A 55 8.15 -4.64 1.70
N GLY A 56 7.63 -5.39 0.76
CA GLY A 56 8.35 -5.80 -0.43
C GLY A 56 7.44 -6.52 -1.40
N CYS A 57 7.99 -6.91 -2.52
CA CYS A 57 7.26 -7.68 -3.52
C CYS A 57 8.20 -8.53 -4.36
N LYS A 58 7.62 -9.53 -5.02
CA LYS A 58 8.28 -10.31 -6.04
C LYS A 58 7.45 -10.27 -7.31
N VAL A 59 8.10 -10.00 -8.42
CA VAL A 59 7.48 -10.03 -9.75
C VAL A 59 8.11 -11.18 -10.51
N ASN A 60 7.28 -12.13 -10.97
CA ASN A 60 7.74 -13.36 -11.62
C ASN A 60 8.79 -14.09 -10.77
N ARG A 61 8.56 -14.19 -9.46
CA ARG A 61 9.39 -14.84 -8.45
C ARG A 61 10.72 -14.15 -8.17
N ARG A 62 10.93 -12.93 -8.67
CA ARG A 62 12.14 -12.14 -8.41
C ARG A 62 11.79 -10.92 -7.59
N GLU A 63 12.63 -10.58 -6.63
CA GLU A 63 12.46 -9.36 -5.86
C GLU A 63 12.46 -8.14 -6.78
N ALA A 64 11.55 -7.22 -6.53
CA ALA A 64 11.39 -6.00 -7.31
C ALA A 64 11.11 -4.82 -6.38
N PRO A 65 11.47 -3.61 -6.80
CA PRO A 65 11.14 -2.42 -6.02
C PRO A 65 9.63 -2.14 -6.03
N LEU A 66 9.14 -1.47 -4.99
CA LEU A 66 7.71 -1.15 -4.85
C LEU A 66 7.22 -0.11 -5.86
N ASN A 67 8.11 0.57 -6.54
CA ASN A 67 7.79 1.58 -7.55
C ASN A 67 7.91 1.08 -8.99
N ILE A 68 8.16 -0.22 -9.19
CA ILE A 68 8.23 -0.79 -10.54
C ILE A 68 6.86 -0.71 -11.22
N GLN A 69 6.84 -0.38 -12.50
CA GLN A 69 5.61 -0.42 -13.29
C GLN A 69 5.37 -1.86 -13.75
N LEU A 70 4.21 -2.38 -13.39
CA LEU A 70 3.84 -3.76 -13.71
C LEU A 70 3.32 -3.87 -15.14
N GLU A 71 3.56 -5.03 -15.75
CA GLU A 71 3.12 -5.34 -17.11
C GLU A 71 2.15 -6.51 -17.10
N SER A 72 1.24 -6.53 -18.07
CA SER A 72 0.27 -7.61 -18.20
C SER A 72 0.96 -8.98 -18.32
N GLY A 73 0.41 -9.96 -17.62
CA GLY A 73 0.93 -11.33 -17.60
C GLY A 73 1.91 -11.63 -16.51
N GLN A 74 2.34 -10.62 -15.74
CA GLN A 74 3.24 -10.82 -14.61
C GLN A 74 2.52 -11.42 -13.42
N THR A 75 3.23 -12.26 -12.66
CA THR A 75 2.78 -12.76 -11.37
C THR A 75 3.40 -11.90 -10.27
N VAL A 76 2.54 -11.35 -9.42
CA VAL A 76 2.96 -10.43 -8.35
C VAL A 76 2.70 -11.06 -7.00
N GLU A 77 3.74 -11.20 -6.21
CA GLU A 77 3.66 -11.66 -4.82
C GLU A 77 3.96 -10.50 -3.89
N ILE A 78 3.06 -10.24 -2.96
CA ILE A 78 3.22 -9.17 -1.99
C ILE A 78 3.81 -9.74 -0.71
N ILE A 79 4.90 -9.13 -0.23
CA ILE A 79 5.54 -9.49 1.03
C ILE A 79 5.07 -8.50 2.08
N ILE A 80 4.49 -9.02 3.14
CA ILE A 80 3.89 -8.20 4.20
C ILE A 80 4.61 -8.39 5.52
N ALA A 81 4.56 -7.36 6.37
CA ALA A 81 4.98 -7.44 7.76
C ALA A 81 3.88 -8.08 8.62
N LYS A 82 4.21 -8.51 9.82
CA LYS A 82 3.24 -9.08 10.78
C LYS A 82 2.22 -8.06 11.27
N SER A 83 2.57 -6.79 11.23
CA SER A 83 1.72 -5.67 11.63
C SER A 83 1.76 -4.58 10.57
N LYS A 84 0.83 -3.62 10.67
CA LYS A 84 0.82 -2.47 9.77
C LYS A 84 2.14 -1.70 9.87
N VAL A 85 2.68 -1.32 8.72
CA VAL A 85 3.92 -0.53 8.64
C VAL A 85 3.59 0.93 8.32
N GLU A 86 4.52 1.82 8.59
CA GLU A 86 4.35 3.22 8.26
C GLU A 86 4.33 3.41 6.74
N ALA A 87 3.40 4.22 6.26
CA ALA A 87 3.33 4.59 4.86
C ALA A 87 4.40 5.62 4.55
N ASN A 88 5.04 5.48 3.38
CA ASN A 88 6.01 6.45 2.89
C ASN A 88 5.29 7.47 2.01
N PRO A 89 5.40 8.78 2.29
CA PRO A 89 4.77 9.81 1.46
C PRO A 89 5.19 9.76 -0.02
N ALA A 90 6.40 9.28 -0.29
CA ALA A 90 6.92 9.14 -1.66
C ALA A 90 6.09 8.17 -2.50
N TRP A 91 5.38 7.24 -1.89
CA TRP A 91 4.51 6.30 -2.62
C TRP A 91 3.40 7.00 -3.40
N LEU A 92 2.95 8.17 -2.95
CA LEU A 92 1.94 8.96 -3.65
C LEU A 92 2.42 9.45 -5.02
N ASN A 93 3.74 9.51 -5.24
CA ASN A 93 4.31 9.99 -6.49
C ASN A 93 4.22 8.97 -7.63
N PHE A 94 4.06 7.69 -7.33
CA PHE A 94 4.06 6.65 -8.35
C PHE A 94 2.82 5.76 -8.37
N VAL A 95 1.98 5.78 -7.34
CA VAL A 95 0.74 4.99 -7.36
C VAL A 95 -0.27 5.62 -8.32
N VAL A 96 -1.02 4.78 -9.03
CA VAL A 96 -1.98 5.22 -10.05
C VAL A 96 -3.42 4.91 -9.67
N SER A 97 -3.67 3.97 -8.75
CA SER A 97 -5.03 3.61 -8.36
C SER A 97 -5.57 4.54 -7.28
N SER A 98 -6.89 4.77 -7.32
CA SER A 98 -7.57 5.56 -6.28
C SER A 98 -7.54 4.84 -4.93
N LYS A 99 -7.66 3.51 -4.93
CA LYS A 99 -7.61 2.70 -3.70
C LYS A 99 -6.27 2.85 -2.99
N ALA A 100 -5.16 2.75 -3.72
CA ALA A 100 -3.82 2.92 -3.15
C ALA A 100 -3.61 4.34 -2.64
N ARG A 101 -3.97 5.33 -3.45
CA ARG A 101 -3.82 6.74 -3.09
C ARG A 101 -4.61 7.09 -1.83
N ASN A 102 -5.86 6.69 -1.77
CA ASN A 102 -6.72 6.95 -0.61
C ASN A 102 -6.22 6.20 0.63
N GLY A 103 -5.80 4.95 0.48
CA GLY A 103 -5.25 4.16 1.58
C GLY A 103 -3.98 4.77 2.15
N ILE A 104 -3.06 5.19 1.30
CA ILE A 104 -1.81 5.83 1.72
C ILE A 104 -2.10 7.16 2.41
N ARG A 105 -2.95 8.01 1.83
CA ARG A 105 -3.32 9.30 2.43
C ARG A 105 -3.96 9.13 3.80
N HIS A 106 -4.85 8.19 3.93
CA HIS A 106 -5.50 7.87 5.21
C HIS A 106 -4.47 7.49 6.28
N ARG A 107 -3.52 6.63 5.91
CA ARG A 107 -2.46 6.21 6.83
C ARG A 107 -1.52 7.34 7.20
N LEU A 108 -1.13 8.18 6.23
CA LEU A 108 -0.28 9.34 6.48
C LEU A 108 -0.95 10.33 7.43
N GLN A 109 -2.25 10.54 7.27
CA GLN A 109 -3.02 11.40 8.16
C GLN A 109 -3.09 10.82 9.57
N SER A 110 -3.32 9.52 9.71
CA SER A 110 -3.30 8.83 11.00
C SER A 110 -1.94 8.91 11.69
N GLN A 111 -0.86 8.76 10.94
CA GLN A 111 0.51 8.91 11.44
C GLN A 111 0.78 10.34 11.92
N LYS A 112 0.32 11.34 11.17
CA LYS A 112 0.42 12.75 11.57
C LYS A 112 -0.30 13.03 12.88
N ILE A 113 -1.52 12.56 13.02
CA ILE A 113 -2.32 12.73 14.24
C ILE A 113 -1.62 12.05 15.41
N SER A 114 -1.14 10.82 15.22
CA SER A 114 -0.43 10.08 16.27
C SER A 114 0.85 10.80 16.70
N ALA A 115 1.64 11.32 15.74
CA ALA A 115 2.86 12.08 16.02
C ALA A 115 2.54 13.38 16.75
N ALA A 116 1.49 14.09 16.34
CA ALA A 116 1.05 15.32 16.99
C ALA A 116 0.61 15.07 18.43
N ARG A 117 -0.11 13.97 18.69
CA ARG A 117 -0.52 13.58 20.05
C ARG A 117 0.68 13.28 20.93
N LYS A 118 1.66 12.55 20.41
CA LYS A 118 2.90 12.25 21.14
C LYS A 118 3.69 13.52 21.47
N ALA A 119 3.84 14.42 20.50
CA ALA A 119 4.54 15.69 20.70
C ALA A 119 3.82 16.57 21.72
N GLY A 120 2.50 16.69 21.62
CA GLY A 120 1.68 17.43 22.57
C GLY A 120 1.78 16.88 23.98
N LYS A 121 1.76 15.55 24.13
CA LYS A 121 1.93 14.90 25.44
C LYS A 121 3.28 15.18 26.07
N VAL A 122 4.35 15.11 25.28
CA VAL A 122 5.71 15.41 25.75
C VAL A 122 5.82 16.89 26.19
N MET A 123 5.29 17.81 25.42
CA MET A 123 5.26 19.23 25.76
C MET A 123 4.47 19.49 27.05
N LEU A 124 3.32 18.87 27.20
CA LEU A 124 2.49 19.01 28.41
C LEU A 124 3.21 18.47 29.65
N GLU A 125 3.83 17.29 29.54
CA GLU A 125 4.61 16.71 30.63
C GLU A 125 5.77 17.63 31.07
N SER A 126 6.45 18.28 30.12
CA SER A 126 7.53 19.22 30.40
C SER A 126 7.00 20.43 31.16
N GLU A 127 5.87 20.98 30.77
CA GLU A 127 5.25 22.14 31.47
C GLU A 127 4.78 21.76 32.86
N LEU A 128 4.19 20.58 33.03
CA LEU A 128 3.73 20.09 34.32
C LEU A 128 4.89 19.85 35.27
N LYS A 129 6.01 19.35 34.80
CA LYS A 129 7.25 19.22 35.62
C LYS A 129 7.77 20.55 36.11
N ARG A 130 7.72 21.60 35.28
CA ARG A 130 8.12 22.97 35.70
C ARG A 130 7.20 23.52 36.76
N SER A 131 5.93 23.26 36.69
CA SER A 131 4.93 23.74 37.63
C SER A 131 4.78 22.85 38.87
N GLY A 132 5.47 21.72 38.92
CA GLY A 132 5.40 20.77 40.05
C GLY A 132 4.16 19.89 40.07
N VAL A 133 3.42 19.85 38.95
CA VAL A 133 2.21 19.04 38.81
C VAL A 133 2.51 17.87 37.85
N SER A 134 2.01 16.68 38.17
CA SER A 134 2.14 15.51 37.28
C SER A 134 0.96 15.38 36.36
N LEU A 135 1.17 14.69 35.21
CA LEU A 135 0.10 14.44 34.24
C LEU A 135 -1.01 13.58 34.85
N SER A 136 -0.69 12.68 35.74
CA SER A 136 -1.66 11.84 36.44
C SER A 136 -2.62 12.63 37.31
N ASP A 137 -2.22 13.76 37.88
CA ASP A 137 -3.07 14.64 38.69
C ASP A 137 -4.17 15.30 37.84
N ILE A 138 -3.88 15.53 36.57
CA ILE A 138 -4.85 16.11 35.63
C ILE A 138 -5.85 15.04 35.13
N THR A 139 -5.38 13.83 34.89
CA THR A 139 -6.20 12.74 34.36
C THR A 139 -7.09 12.08 35.42
N SER A 140 -6.82 12.29 36.70
CA SER A 140 -7.61 11.75 37.81
C SER A 140 -8.87 12.59 38.12
N THR A 141 -9.07 13.70 37.45
CA THR A 141 -10.31 14.50 37.57
C THR A 141 -11.32 14.10 36.48
#